data_e094787b0b523bc30996100fa8d4b7fd
#
_entry.id   e094787b0b523bc30996100fa8d4b7fd
#
_cell.length_a   1.000
_cell.length_b   1.000
_cell.length_c   1.000
_cell.angle_alpha   90.00
_cell.angle_beta   90.00
_cell.angle_gamma   90.00
#
_symmetry.space_group_name_H-M   'P 1'
#
loop_
_entity.id
_entity.type
_entity.pdbx_description
1 polymer ?
#
loop_
_entity_poly.entity_id
_entity_poly.type
_entity_poly.pdbx_seq_one_letter_code
_entity_poly.pdbx_strand_id
1 'polypeptide(L)'
;MLTIKAEVQRDKQRNDGSYNVKIRFTYERKVRRLSSSLFVTAKDLTKSLSFKDGTPIKREIDDLVRYYQDKCAHFQIESKCYTLDEIINCLDEERERNRSVDFIQFAREWIANTEVKGVKNYKSAVNALIRYVNKEHLNVNDITVTFLNGFIKFLNKEREARIEVLRCSGKRVPSNRSASLYISSVRHLFNEAKRFYNDYDRNIILIPNSPFENFKVPKQEVTRKRAITPVLLKKIWELPYRYTVKGNEAICRYNLAKDCFMLSFCLIGMNSVDLFNAATRIEDTIVYNRTKTKARRDDDAKMMVCLLYTSPSPRDGATS
;
A
#
# COMPACT_ATOMS: atom_id res chain seq x y z
N MET A 1 27.71 33.20 3.84
CA MET A 1 26.26 33.54 3.90
C MET A 1 25.67 33.38 2.52
N LEU A 2 24.57 32.65 2.40
CA LEU A 2 23.84 32.47 1.15
C LEU A 2 22.99 33.71 0.85
N THR A 3 23.11 34.24 -0.37
CA THR A 3 22.31 35.38 -0.82
C THR A 3 21.47 34.98 -2.02
N ILE A 4 20.17 35.25 -1.97
CA ILE A 4 19.20 34.91 -3.03
C ILE A 4 18.58 36.22 -3.52
N LYS A 5 18.71 36.49 -4.82
CA LYS A 5 18.14 37.68 -5.47
C LYS A 5 17.56 37.35 -6.82
N ALA A 6 16.54 38.06 -7.26
CA ALA A 6 16.06 37.99 -8.63
C ALA A 6 16.86 38.98 -9.52
N GLU A 7 17.17 38.57 -10.73
CA GLU A 7 17.85 39.43 -11.73
C GLU A 7 17.40 39.08 -13.17
N VAL A 8 17.60 40.01 -14.08
CA VAL A 8 17.52 39.76 -15.54
C VAL A 8 18.89 39.96 -16.16
N GLN A 9 19.17 39.21 -17.23
CA GLN A 9 20.43 39.31 -17.96
C GLN A 9 20.22 40.10 -19.25
N ARG A 10 21.04 41.14 -19.47
CA ARG A 10 20.93 42.09 -20.57
C ARG A 10 21.10 41.43 -21.95
N ASP A 11 21.97 40.46 -22.01
CA ASP A 11 22.34 39.72 -23.23
C ASP A 11 21.38 38.58 -23.59
N LYS A 12 20.35 38.37 -22.79
CA LYS A 12 19.36 37.28 -22.97
C LYS A 12 17.92 37.76 -23.13
N GLN A 13 17.76 38.85 -23.89
CA GLN A 13 16.45 39.29 -24.34
C GLN A 13 15.89 38.30 -25.36
N ARG A 14 14.61 37.96 -25.26
CA ARG A 14 13.91 37.13 -26.24
C ARG A 14 13.48 37.97 -27.45
N ASN A 15 13.15 37.27 -28.54
CA ASN A 15 12.69 37.90 -29.78
C ASN A 15 11.39 38.74 -29.59
N ASP A 16 10.60 38.42 -28.57
CA ASP A 16 9.38 39.15 -28.19
C ASP A 16 9.65 40.39 -27.31
N GLY A 17 10.93 40.70 -27.06
CA GLY A 17 11.31 41.83 -26.23
C GLY A 17 11.24 41.57 -24.72
N SER A 18 10.87 40.38 -24.28
CA SER A 18 10.80 40.00 -22.87
C SER A 18 12.15 39.47 -22.34
N TYR A 19 12.29 39.54 -21.03
CA TYR A 19 13.44 38.94 -20.30
C TYR A 19 12.95 37.89 -19.34
N ASN A 20 13.63 36.73 -19.29
CA ASN A 20 13.36 35.74 -18.26
C ASN A 20 13.92 36.20 -16.92
N VAL A 21 13.11 36.18 -15.88
CA VAL A 21 13.54 36.44 -14.50
C VAL A 21 14.34 35.25 -14.00
N LYS A 22 15.57 35.49 -13.58
CA LYS A 22 16.45 34.46 -13.01
C LYS A 22 16.62 34.69 -11.53
N ILE A 23 16.60 33.59 -10.77
CA ILE A 23 16.95 33.62 -9.36
C ILE A 23 18.45 33.33 -9.23
N ARG A 24 19.16 34.30 -8.72
CA ARG A 24 20.60 34.26 -8.49
C ARG A 24 20.89 33.82 -7.06
N PHE A 25 21.60 32.73 -6.94
CA PHE A 25 22.17 32.22 -5.69
C PHE A 25 23.64 32.60 -5.62
N THR A 26 24.07 33.19 -4.52
CA THR A 26 25.46 33.51 -4.27
C THR A 26 25.88 32.94 -2.93
N TYR A 27 26.90 32.10 -2.94
CA TYR A 27 27.44 31.45 -1.74
C TYR A 27 28.96 31.30 -1.93
N GLU A 28 29.75 31.71 -0.93
CA GLU A 28 31.22 31.62 -0.95
C GLU A 28 31.84 32.17 -2.24
N ARG A 29 31.40 33.35 -2.69
CA ARG A 29 31.80 34.04 -3.94
C ARG A 29 31.44 33.29 -5.23
N LYS A 30 30.85 32.12 -5.17
CA LYS A 30 30.31 31.40 -6.34
C LYS A 30 28.89 31.88 -6.64
N VAL A 31 28.53 31.86 -7.91
CA VAL A 31 27.19 32.32 -8.37
C VAL A 31 26.56 31.26 -9.26
N ARG A 32 25.32 30.92 -8.97
CA ARG A 32 24.46 30.10 -9.83
C ARG A 32 23.14 30.81 -10.09
N ARG A 33 22.53 30.52 -11.24
CA ARG A 33 21.28 31.15 -11.69
C ARG A 33 20.30 30.10 -12.13
N LEU A 34 19.11 30.12 -11.53
CA LEU A 34 17.98 29.28 -11.95
C LEU A 34 17.03 30.13 -12.79
N SER A 35 16.57 29.58 -13.91
CA SER A 35 15.53 30.21 -14.73
C SER A 35 14.17 30.01 -14.05
N SER A 36 13.37 31.05 -13.98
CA SER A 36 11.99 30.99 -13.48
C SER A 36 10.98 30.87 -14.63
N SER A 37 9.71 30.70 -14.29
CA SER A 37 8.59 30.79 -15.24
C SER A 37 8.16 32.25 -15.52
N LEU A 38 8.74 33.23 -14.81
CA LEU A 38 8.35 34.63 -14.92
C LEU A 38 9.14 35.33 -16.03
N PHE A 39 8.44 36.17 -16.77
CA PHE A 39 9.00 37.01 -17.82
C PHE A 39 8.58 38.46 -17.58
N VAL A 40 9.50 39.39 -17.80
CA VAL A 40 9.30 40.83 -17.64
C VAL A 40 9.63 41.54 -18.94
N THR A 41 8.96 42.68 -19.15
CA THR A 41 9.18 43.53 -20.32
C THR A 41 9.99 44.78 -19.90
N ALA A 42 10.46 45.55 -20.88
CA ALA A 42 11.19 46.80 -20.61
C ALA A 42 10.33 47.81 -19.80
N LYS A 43 9.00 47.68 -19.79
CA LYS A 43 8.09 48.52 -19.01
C LYS A 43 8.21 48.26 -17.50
N ASP A 44 8.53 47.03 -17.13
CA ASP A 44 8.63 46.57 -15.74
C ASP A 44 10.03 46.81 -15.15
N LEU A 45 10.98 47.22 -15.99
CA LEU A 45 12.36 47.42 -15.63
C LEU A 45 12.76 48.90 -15.64
N THR A 46 13.72 49.23 -14.78
CA THR A 46 14.41 50.55 -14.79
C THR A 46 15.51 50.55 -15.86
N LYS A 47 16.12 51.68 -16.15
CA LYS A 47 17.25 51.80 -17.06
C LYS A 47 18.45 50.94 -16.62
N SER A 48 18.56 50.64 -15.33
CA SER A 48 19.61 49.74 -14.75
C SER A 48 19.19 48.28 -14.73
N LEU A 49 18.09 47.90 -15.39
CA LEU A 49 17.52 46.52 -15.38
C LEU A 49 17.09 46.00 -13.98
N SER A 50 16.84 46.90 -13.06
CA SER A 50 16.21 46.61 -11.79
C SER A 50 14.69 46.60 -11.94
N PHE A 51 14.00 45.75 -11.17
CA PHE A 51 12.53 45.68 -11.20
C PHE A 51 11.92 46.94 -10.62
N LYS A 52 10.91 47.53 -11.26
CA LYS A 52 10.18 48.69 -10.76
C LYS A 52 9.27 48.29 -9.62
N ASP A 53 9.30 49.09 -8.55
CA ASP A 53 8.40 48.88 -7.42
C ASP A 53 6.95 49.20 -7.79
N GLY A 54 6.01 48.55 -7.10
CA GLY A 54 4.57 48.78 -7.29
C GLY A 54 3.93 48.04 -8.46
N THR A 55 4.71 47.31 -9.28
CA THR A 55 4.17 46.49 -10.35
C THR A 55 3.65 45.14 -9.82
N PRO A 56 2.57 44.55 -10.39
CA PRO A 56 2.07 43.23 -9.98
C PRO A 56 3.16 42.17 -10.10
N ILE A 57 3.93 42.18 -11.19
CA ILE A 57 5.02 41.24 -11.46
C ILE A 57 6.14 41.32 -10.40
N LYS A 58 6.38 42.49 -9.82
CA LYS A 58 7.35 42.66 -8.74
C LYS A 58 6.98 41.85 -7.50
N ARG A 59 5.68 41.81 -7.15
CA ARG A 59 5.17 41.03 -6.02
C ARG A 59 5.39 39.54 -6.27
N GLU A 60 5.07 39.05 -7.47
CA GLU A 60 5.33 37.65 -7.84
C GLU A 60 6.81 37.30 -7.78
N ILE A 61 7.68 38.21 -8.18
CA ILE A 61 9.14 38.04 -8.09
C ILE A 61 9.59 37.98 -6.64
N ASP A 62 9.10 38.86 -5.78
CA ASP A 62 9.45 38.90 -4.37
C ASP A 62 8.92 37.65 -3.63
N ASP A 63 7.74 37.19 -3.95
CA ASP A 63 7.17 35.94 -3.43
C ASP A 63 8.02 34.73 -3.87
N LEU A 64 8.49 34.72 -5.12
CA LEU A 64 9.36 33.67 -5.61
C LEU A 64 10.73 33.69 -4.89
N VAL A 65 11.32 34.85 -4.65
CA VAL A 65 12.57 34.99 -3.89
C VAL A 65 12.36 34.52 -2.45
N ARG A 66 11.26 34.90 -1.80
CA ARG A 66 10.90 34.46 -0.45
C ARG A 66 10.74 32.96 -0.39
N TYR A 67 10.03 32.36 -1.35
CA TYR A 67 9.88 30.92 -1.46
C TYR A 67 11.24 30.18 -1.44
N TYR A 68 12.23 30.63 -2.22
CA TYR A 68 13.56 30.02 -2.20
C TYR A 68 14.31 30.29 -0.89
N GLN A 69 14.13 31.45 -0.28
CA GLN A 69 14.72 31.76 1.04
C GLN A 69 14.15 30.84 2.12
N ASP A 70 12.84 30.67 2.18
CA ASP A 70 12.16 29.82 3.15
C ASP A 70 12.58 28.35 2.96
N LYS A 71 12.69 27.90 1.72
CA LYS A 71 13.22 26.56 1.41
C LYS A 71 14.63 26.34 1.89
N CYS A 72 15.52 27.26 1.58
CA CYS A 72 16.90 27.15 2.03
C CYS A 72 17.01 27.21 3.57
N ALA A 73 16.15 27.98 4.24
CA ALA A 73 16.08 28.01 5.69
C ALA A 73 15.55 26.69 6.27
N HIS A 74 14.49 26.13 5.67
CA HIS A 74 13.94 24.84 6.07
C HIS A 74 14.95 23.68 6.02
N PHE A 75 15.78 23.66 5.00
CA PHE A 75 16.85 22.65 4.87
C PHE A 75 18.07 22.90 5.77
N GLN A 76 18.09 23.99 6.53
CA GLN A 76 19.25 24.40 7.34
C GLN A 76 20.56 24.39 6.54
N ILE A 77 20.48 24.81 5.27
CA ILE A 77 21.58 24.69 4.29
C ILE A 77 22.88 25.33 4.82
N GLU A 78 22.77 26.48 5.48
CA GLU A 78 23.93 27.17 6.03
C GLU A 78 24.61 26.42 7.19
N SER A 79 23.86 25.63 7.96
CA SER A 79 24.41 24.88 9.10
C SER A 79 25.10 23.56 8.69
N LYS A 80 24.79 23.04 7.50
CA LYS A 80 25.29 21.75 7.01
C LYS A 80 26.50 21.86 6.06
N CYS A 81 27.07 23.07 5.88
CA CYS A 81 28.25 23.32 5.05
C CYS A 81 28.15 22.80 3.61
N TYR A 82 27.00 22.90 2.97
CA TYR A 82 26.82 22.51 1.57
C TYR A 82 27.58 23.44 0.61
N THR A 83 28.12 22.89 -0.47
CA THR A 83 28.60 23.70 -1.61
C THR A 83 27.41 24.31 -2.37
N LEU A 84 27.66 25.38 -3.16
CA LEU A 84 26.59 25.99 -3.96
C LEU A 84 25.93 25.01 -4.95
N ASP A 85 26.72 24.09 -5.51
CA ASP A 85 26.23 23.08 -6.44
C ASP A 85 25.34 22.06 -5.73
N GLU A 86 25.66 21.65 -4.50
CA GLU A 86 24.80 20.79 -3.68
C GLU A 86 23.50 21.49 -3.30
N ILE A 87 23.54 22.78 -2.96
CA ILE A 87 22.35 23.58 -2.68
C ILE A 87 21.42 23.60 -3.90
N ILE A 88 21.97 23.85 -5.09
CA ILE A 88 21.18 23.87 -6.33
C ILE A 88 20.64 22.48 -6.65
N ASN A 89 21.44 21.43 -6.49
CA ASN A 89 20.98 20.07 -6.69
C ASN A 89 19.83 19.69 -5.72
N CYS A 90 19.92 20.07 -4.45
CA CYS A 90 18.82 19.89 -3.50
C CYS A 90 17.52 20.61 -3.93
N LEU A 91 17.64 21.83 -4.46
CA LEU A 91 16.50 22.61 -4.96
C LEU A 91 15.96 22.05 -6.28
N ASP A 92 16.80 21.57 -7.19
CA ASP A 92 16.39 20.93 -8.44
C ASP A 92 15.80 19.54 -8.20
N GLU A 93 16.40 18.74 -7.33
CA GLU A 93 15.85 17.45 -6.91
C GLU A 93 14.46 17.62 -6.28
N GLU A 94 14.24 18.67 -5.50
CA GLU A 94 12.90 18.95 -4.97
C GLU A 94 11.91 19.42 -6.06
N ARG A 95 12.41 20.11 -7.09
CA ARG A 95 11.61 20.46 -8.27
C ARG A 95 11.23 19.22 -9.09
N GLU A 96 12.11 18.23 -9.16
CA GLU A 96 11.81 16.91 -9.74
C GLU A 96 10.94 16.04 -8.80
N ARG A 97 11.09 16.19 -7.51
CA ARG A 97 10.30 15.50 -6.46
C ARG A 97 8.85 15.96 -6.40
N ASN A 98 8.54 17.19 -6.81
CA ASN A 98 7.17 17.63 -7.05
C ASN A 98 6.58 17.02 -8.33
N ARG A 99 7.31 16.17 -9.07
CA ARG A 99 6.71 15.27 -10.05
C ARG A 99 5.85 14.27 -9.30
N SER A 100 4.59 14.29 -9.62
CA SER A 100 3.56 13.43 -9.04
C SER A 100 3.97 11.96 -9.12
N VAL A 101 4.20 11.34 -7.97
CA VAL A 101 4.38 9.88 -7.90
C VAL A 101 3.05 9.23 -8.26
N ASP A 102 3.01 8.48 -9.36
CA ASP A 102 1.83 7.71 -9.74
C ASP A 102 1.72 6.46 -8.87
N PHE A 103 0.74 6.48 -7.97
CA PHE A 103 0.47 5.38 -7.06
C PHE A 103 0.02 4.11 -7.76
N ILE A 104 -0.75 4.21 -8.85
CA ILE A 104 -1.27 3.05 -9.58
C ILE A 104 -0.13 2.34 -10.30
N GLN A 105 0.75 3.10 -10.95
CA GLN A 105 1.93 2.56 -11.60
C GLN A 105 2.84 1.86 -10.58
N PHE A 106 3.18 2.54 -9.50
CA PHE A 106 3.99 1.95 -8.41
C PHE A 106 3.37 0.66 -7.89
N ALA A 107 2.05 0.66 -7.62
CA ALA A 107 1.36 -0.52 -7.10
C ALA A 107 1.41 -1.70 -8.07
N ARG A 108 1.27 -1.47 -9.38
CA ARG A 108 1.39 -2.50 -10.42
C ARG A 108 2.80 -3.09 -10.47
N GLU A 109 3.83 -2.24 -10.43
CA GLU A 109 5.23 -2.66 -10.42
C GLU A 109 5.56 -3.46 -9.15
N TRP A 110 5.12 -2.98 -7.98
CA TRP A 110 5.29 -3.69 -6.72
C TRP A 110 4.62 -5.07 -6.74
N ILE A 111 3.38 -5.16 -7.26
CA ILE A 111 2.64 -6.42 -7.41
C ILE A 111 3.36 -7.40 -8.35
N ALA A 112 4.01 -6.91 -9.41
CA ALA A 112 4.74 -7.74 -10.36
C ALA A 112 6.03 -8.31 -9.78
N ASN A 113 6.70 -7.56 -8.90
CA ASN A 113 8.02 -7.91 -8.37
C ASN A 113 7.98 -8.58 -6.99
N THR A 114 6.81 -8.65 -6.33
CA THR A 114 6.71 -9.19 -4.97
C THR A 114 6.47 -10.69 -4.95
N GLU A 115 7.13 -11.39 -4.04
CA GLU A 115 6.90 -12.82 -3.74
C GLU A 115 5.86 -13.08 -2.65
N VAL A 116 5.17 -12.03 -2.17
CA VAL A 116 4.23 -12.13 -1.06
C VAL A 116 3.05 -13.03 -1.42
N LYS A 117 2.79 -14.04 -0.60
CA LYS A 117 1.60 -14.88 -0.72
C LYS A 117 0.35 -14.01 -0.52
N GLY A 118 -0.59 -14.05 -1.47
CA GLY A 118 -1.82 -13.24 -1.40
C GLY A 118 -1.84 -12.01 -2.31
N VAL A 119 -0.90 -11.90 -3.25
CA VAL A 119 -0.81 -10.84 -4.28
C VAL A 119 -2.16 -10.55 -4.96
N LYS A 120 -3.02 -11.56 -5.13
CA LYS A 120 -4.37 -11.42 -5.70
C LYS A 120 -5.23 -10.37 -4.99
N ASN A 121 -5.05 -10.20 -3.67
CA ASN A 121 -5.80 -9.21 -2.88
C ASN A 121 -5.37 -7.78 -3.24
N TYR A 122 -4.08 -7.55 -3.39
CA TYR A 122 -3.53 -6.25 -3.81
C TYR A 122 -4.00 -5.90 -5.22
N LYS A 123 -3.92 -6.84 -6.16
CA LYS A 123 -4.42 -6.66 -7.52
C LYS A 123 -5.92 -6.29 -7.53
N SER A 124 -6.73 -6.98 -6.72
CA SER A 124 -8.16 -6.67 -6.60
C SER A 124 -8.42 -5.28 -6.02
N ALA A 125 -7.62 -4.85 -5.03
CA ALA A 125 -7.73 -3.53 -4.42
C ALA A 125 -7.34 -2.42 -5.40
N VAL A 126 -6.24 -2.59 -6.15
CA VAL A 126 -5.81 -1.63 -7.19
C VAL A 126 -6.85 -1.52 -8.30
N ASN A 127 -7.39 -2.63 -8.77
CA ASN A 127 -8.46 -2.62 -9.77
C ASN A 127 -9.73 -1.90 -9.27
N ALA A 128 -10.08 -2.06 -7.99
CA ALA A 128 -11.19 -1.32 -7.38
C ALA A 128 -10.89 0.18 -7.29
N LEU A 129 -9.64 0.54 -6.99
CA LEU A 129 -9.20 1.92 -6.94
C LEU A 129 -9.26 2.60 -8.32
N ILE A 130 -8.81 1.90 -9.36
CA ILE A 130 -8.89 2.38 -10.75
C ILE A 130 -10.36 2.65 -11.14
N ARG A 131 -11.29 1.76 -10.80
CA ARG A 131 -12.73 1.98 -11.05
C ARG A 131 -13.27 3.18 -10.29
N TYR A 132 -12.83 3.39 -9.05
CA TYR A 132 -13.24 4.54 -8.25
C TYR A 132 -12.76 5.86 -8.83
N VAL A 133 -11.48 5.93 -9.21
CA VAL A 133 -10.86 7.14 -9.77
C VAL A 133 -11.29 7.37 -11.23
N ASN A 134 -11.69 6.30 -11.92
CA ASN A 134 -11.99 6.27 -13.36
C ASN A 134 -10.82 6.79 -14.23
N LYS A 135 -9.60 6.58 -13.77
CA LYS A 135 -8.34 6.93 -14.45
C LYS A 135 -7.28 5.87 -14.13
N GLU A 136 -6.32 5.73 -15.04
CA GLU A 136 -5.18 4.81 -14.83
C GLU A 136 -4.00 5.46 -14.08
N HIS A 137 -4.15 6.71 -13.66
CA HIS A 137 -3.15 7.49 -12.92
C HIS A 137 -3.78 8.05 -11.66
N LEU A 138 -3.06 7.98 -10.57
CA LEU A 138 -3.44 8.57 -9.28
C LEU A 138 -2.18 9.11 -8.60
N ASN A 139 -2.15 10.43 -8.38
CA ASN A 139 -1.07 11.00 -7.58
C ASN A 139 -1.17 10.49 -6.14
N VAL A 140 -0.05 9.97 -5.61
CA VAL A 140 0.00 9.45 -4.23
C VAL A 140 -0.43 10.50 -3.20
N ASN A 141 -0.17 11.78 -3.46
CA ASN A 141 -0.53 12.88 -2.56
C ASN A 141 -2.05 13.19 -2.56
N ASP A 142 -2.79 12.72 -3.57
CA ASP A 142 -4.26 12.85 -3.62
C ASP A 142 -4.95 11.81 -2.71
N ILE A 143 -4.21 10.81 -2.22
CA ILE A 143 -4.72 9.82 -1.26
C ILE A 143 -4.81 10.48 0.12
N THR A 144 -5.91 11.16 0.37
CA THR A 144 -6.23 11.83 1.64
C THR A 144 -7.26 11.03 2.44
N VAL A 145 -7.52 11.43 3.69
CA VAL A 145 -8.61 10.86 4.51
C VAL A 145 -9.97 11.00 3.81
N THR A 146 -10.20 12.16 3.18
CA THR A 146 -11.44 12.43 2.41
C THR A 146 -11.56 11.47 1.22
N PHE A 147 -10.47 11.28 0.48
CA PHE A 147 -10.39 10.33 -0.63
C PHE A 147 -10.72 8.90 -0.17
N LEU A 148 -10.12 8.44 0.93
CA LEU A 148 -10.35 7.09 1.49
C LEU A 148 -11.81 6.89 1.95
N ASN A 149 -12.42 7.91 2.55
CA ASN A 149 -13.84 7.87 2.90
C ASN A 149 -14.74 7.80 1.66
N GLY A 150 -14.40 8.53 0.59
CA GLY A 150 -15.09 8.45 -0.70
C GLY A 150 -14.97 7.06 -1.32
N PHE A 151 -13.78 6.47 -1.27
CA PHE A 151 -13.53 5.12 -1.77
C PHE A 151 -14.35 4.06 -1.02
N ILE A 152 -14.48 4.16 0.31
CA ILE A 152 -15.35 3.26 1.08
C ILE A 152 -16.82 3.39 0.66
N LYS A 153 -17.32 4.63 0.49
CA LYS A 153 -18.70 4.85 0.02
C LYS A 153 -18.92 4.21 -1.35
N PHE A 154 -17.96 4.35 -2.27
CA PHE A 154 -17.99 3.71 -3.57
C PHE A 154 -18.04 2.19 -3.48
N LEU A 155 -17.17 1.57 -2.67
CA LEU A 155 -17.15 0.11 -2.46
C LEU A 155 -18.46 -0.42 -1.86
N ASN A 156 -19.06 0.31 -0.94
CA ASN A 156 -20.34 -0.06 -0.35
C ASN A 156 -21.47 0.02 -1.40
N LYS A 157 -21.49 1.06 -2.24
CA LYS A 157 -22.46 1.18 -3.33
C LYS A 157 -22.32 0.06 -4.37
N GLU A 158 -21.07 -0.27 -4.80
CA GLU A 158 -20.84 -1.42 -5.69
C GLU A 158 -21.33 -2.73 -5.05
N ARG A 159 -21.11 -2.89 -3.74
CA ARG A 159 -21.57 -4.06 -3.00
C ARG A 159 -23.09 -4.16 -2.96
N GLU A 160 -23.79 -3.07 -2.67
CA GLU A 160 -25.25 -3.03 -2.61
C GLU A 160 -25.88 -3.42 -3.96
N ALA A 161 -25.39 -2.84 -5.05
CA ALA A 161 -25.80 -3.19 -6.41
C ALA A 161 -25.59 -4.69 -6.70
N ARG A 162 -24.42 -5.24 -6.29
CA ARG A 162 -24.12 -6.66 -6.48
C ARG A 162 -25.00 -7.57 -5.62
N ILE A 163 -25.33 -7.16 -4.39
CA ILE A 163 -26.23 -7.92 -3.49
C ILE A 163 -27.60 -8.03 -4.13
N GLU A 164 -28.12 -6.95 -4.70
CA GLU A 164 -29.45 -6.95 -5.34
C GLU A 164 -29.50 -7.98 -6.49
N VAL A 165 -28.51 -7.96 -7.37
CA VAL A 165 -28.38 -8.95 -8.45
C VAL A 165 -28.29 -10.39 -7.93
N LEU A 166 -27.54 -10.61 -6.82
CA LEU A 166 -27.41 -11.95 -6.23
C LEU A 166 -28.73 -12.43 -5.57
N ARG A 167 -29.46 -11.52 -4.92
CA ARG A 167 -30.80 -11.83 -4.34
C ARG A 167 -31.79 -12.20 -5.43
N CYS A 168 -31.87 -11.41 -6.50
CA CYS A 168 -32.73 -11.73 -7.65
C CYS A 168 -32.38 -13.09 -8.29
N SER A 169 -31.11 -13.49 -8.25
CA SER A 169 -30.63 -14.78 -8.79
C SER A 169 -30.71 -15.93 -7.79
N GLY A 170 -31.27 -15.76 -6.58
CA GLY A 170 -31.32 -16.79 -5.52
C GLY A 170 -29.94 -17.23 -5.00
N LYS A 171 -28.87 -16.46 -5.29
CA LYS A 171 -27.51 -16.81 -4.89
C LYS A 171 -27.18 -16.26 -3.50
N ARG A 172 -26.28 -16.96 -2.81
CA ARG A 172 -25.81 -16.56 -1.48
C ARG A 172 -25.07 -15.23 -1.51
N VAL A 173 -25.45 -14.29 -0.65
CA VAL A 173 -24.77 -13.02 -0.43
C VAL A 173 -23.48 -13.24 0.35
N PRO A 174 -22.32 -12.80 -0.16
CA PRO A 174 -21.05 -12.89 0.56
C PRO A 174 -20.97 -11.88 1.71
N SER A 175 -20.16 -12.20 2.75
CA SER A 175 -19.91 -11.29 3.87
C SER A 175 -19.17 -10.01 3.43
N ASN A 176 -19.38 -8.91 4.19
CA ASN A 176 -18.75 -7.61 3.90
C ASN A 176 -17.30 -7.57 4.37
N ARG A 177 -16.39 -8.13 3.57
CA ARG A 177 -14.96 -8.11 3.85
C ARG A 177 -14.16 -7.26 2.85
N SER A 178 -14.75 -6.95 1.71
CA SER A 178 -14.03 -6.30 0.60
C SER A 178 -13.55 -4.90 0.96
N ALA A 179 -14.36 -4.07 1.61
CA ALA A 179 -13.99 -2.73 2.00
C ALA A 179 -12.76 -2.72 2.94
N SER A 180 -12.81 -3.50 4.03
CA SER A 180 -11.68 -3.61 4.97
C SER A 180 -10.43 -4.18 4.31
N LEU A 181 -10.57 -5.22 3.48
CA LEU A 181 -9.47 -5.86 2.78
C LEU A 181 -8.80 -4.91 1.79
N TYR A 182 -9.59 -4.20 0.98
CA TYR A 182 -9.06 -3.28 -0.04
C TYR A 182 -8.38 -2.08 0.59
N ILE A 183 -8.98 -1.48 1.62
CA ILE A 183 -8.34 -0.38 2.36
C ILE A 183 -7.03 -0.83 3.02
N SER A 184 -7.01 -2.02 3.63
CA SER A 184 -5.78 -2.56 4.23
C SER A 184 -4.69 -2.80 3.18
N SER A 185 -5.09 -3.26 1.97
CA SER A 185 -4.17 -3.45 0.85
C SER A 185 -3.62 -2.12 0.33
N VAL A 186 -4.48 -1.10 0.18
CA VAL A 186 -4.06 0.25 -0.23
C VAL A 186 -3.13 0.86 0.81
N ARG A 187 -3.43 0.70 2.13
CA ARG A 187 -2.55 1.14 3.21
C ARG A 187 -1.16 0.50 3.12
N HIS A 188 -1.11 -0.80 2.87
CA HIS A 188 0.18 -1.49 2.74
C HIS A 188 0.97 -0.95 1.55
N LEU A 189 0.36 -0.87 0.36
CA LEU A 189 1.00 -0.34 -0.84
C LEU A 189 1.44 1.12 -0.68
N PHE A 190 0.65 1.94 0.02
CA PHE A 190 1.02 3.32 0.32
C PHE A 190 2.25 3.41 1.23
N ASN A 191 2.33 2.55 2.25
CA ASN A 191 3.48 2.48 3.13
C ASN A 191 4.74 1.97 2.39
N GLU A 192 4.58 1.02 1.46
CA GLU A 192 5.69 0.56 0.60
C GLU A 192 6.14 1.68 -0.35
N ALA A 193 5.21 2.47 -0.91
CA ALA A 193 5.57 3.65 -1.70
C ALA A 193 6.35 4.67 -0.86
N LYS A 194 5.92 4.94 0.38
CA LYS A 194 6.69 5.81 1.29
C LYS A 194 8.10 5.29 1.56
N ARG A 195 8.26 3.98 1.76
CA ARG A 195 9.59 3.38 1.97
C ARG A 195 10.47 3.47 0.74
N PHE A 196 9.88 3.35 -0.44
CA PHE A 196 10.62 3.36 -1.70
C PHE A 196 11.05 4.76 -2.12
N TYR A 197 10.16 5.75 -1.96
CA TYR A 197 10.39 7.12 -2.45
C TYR A 197 10.94 8.08 -1.40
N ASN A 198 10.74 7.83 -0.10
CA ASN A 198 11.28 8.68 0.95
C ASN A 198 12.62 8.14 1.44
N ASP A 199 13.61 9.02 1.50
CA ASP A 199 14.90 8.77 2.15
C ASP A 199 14.99 9.66 3.41
N TYR A 200 14.72 9.07 4.55
CA TYR A 200 14.71 9.81 5.82
C TYR A 200 16.11 10.19 6.29
N ASP A 201 17.14 9.42 5.91
CA ASP A 201 18.53 9.68 6.30
C ASP A 201 19.05 10.93 5.60
N ARG A 202 18.63 11.16 4.35
CA ARG A 202 18.95 12.35 3.57
C ARG A 202 17.91 13.46 3.66
N ASN A 203 16.87 13.27 4.51
CA ASN A 203 15.73 14.18 4.64
C ASN A 203 15.00 14.45 3.31
N ILE A 204 14.93 13.41 2.46
CA ILE A 204 14.25 13.43 1.18
C ILE A 204 12.84 12.86 1.37
N ILE A 205 11.82 13.71 1.42
CA ILE A 205 10.44 13.29 1.65
C ILE A 205 9.58 13.66 0.44
N LEU A 206 9.36 12.67 -0.45
CA LEU A 206 8.50 12.81 -1.63
C LEU A 206 7.01 12.63 -1.30
N ILE A 207 6.73 11.78 -0.32
CA ILE A 207 5.38 11.47 0.15
C ILE A 207 5.27 11.93 1.60
N PRO A 208 4.96 13.21 1.86
CA PRO A 208 4.85 13.74 3.22
C PRO A 208 3.57 13.27 3.91
N ASN A 209 2.51 12.97 3.14
CA ASN A 209 1.20 12.61 3.67
C ASN A 209 1.22 11.30 4.45
N SER A 210 0.42 11.25 5.54
CA SER A 210 0.19 10.04 6.35
C SER A 210 -1.31 9.87 6.62
N PRO A 211 -2.16 9.71 5.58
CA PRO A 211 -3.61 9.69 5.73
C PRO A 211 -4.09 8.56 6.65
N PHE A 212 -3.35 7.46 6.71
CA PHE A 212 -3.72 6.27 7.51
C PHE A 212 -3.42 6.39 9.00
N GLU A 213 -2.73 7.43 9.46
CA GLU A 213 -2.57 7.71 10.90
C GLU A 213 -3.88 8.15 11.53
N ASN A 214 -4.64 9.00 10.83
CA ASN A 214 -5.92 9.54 11.29
C ASN A 214 -7.14 8.82 10.71
N PHE A 215 -6.92 7.80 9.85
CA PHE A 215 -7.98 7.06 9.19
C PHE A 215 -8.23 5.72 9.88
N LYS A 216 -9.47 5.50 10.33
CA LYS A 216 -9.87 4.21 10.92
C LYS A 216 -10.35 3.26 9.82
N VAL A 217 -9.60 2.17 9.61
CA VAL A 217 -10.03 1.11 8.70
C VAL A 217 -11.35 0.51 9.18
N PRO A 218 -12.36 0.36 8.31
CA PRO A 218 -13.65 -0.23 8.68
C PRO A 218 -13.45 -1.61 9.29
N LYS A 219 -14.13 -1.89 10.40
CA LYS A 219 -14.11 -3.21 11.02
C LYS A 219 -14.81 -4.22 10.09
N GLN A 220 -14.27 -5.43 10.04
CA GLN A 220 -14.91 -6.52 9.32
C GLN A 220 -16.16 -6.96 10.10
N GLU A 221 -17.21 -7.33 9.36
CA GLU A 221 -18.36 -8.00 9.96
C GLU A 221 -17.91 -9.29 10.66
N VAL A 222 -18.45 -9.52 11.85
CA VAL A 222 -18.19 -10.75 12.58
C VAL A 222 -18.71 -11.93 11.77
N THR A 223 -17.84 -12.85 11.42
CA THR A 223 -18.24 -14.06 10.71
C THR A 223 -18.96 -15.00 11.66
N ARG A 224 -20.13 -15.47 11.23
CA ARG A 224 -20.84 -16.53 11.97
C ARG A 224 -19.90 -17.72 12.17
N LYS A 225 -19.74 -18.14 13.42
CA LYS A 225 -19.02 -19.36 13.74
C LYS A 225 -19.73 -20.54 13.07
N ARG A 226 -18.96 -21.39 12.39
CA ARG A 226 -19.49 -22.55 11.65
C ARG A 226 -19.13 -23.85 12.37
N ALA A 227 -19.10 -23.83 13.69
CA ALA A 227 -18.92 -25.04 14.47
C ALA A 227 -20.10 -25.99 14.19
N ILE A 228 -19.78 -27.23 13.92
CA ILE A 228 -20.80 -28.29 13.80
C ILE A 228 -21.11 -28.87 15.18
N THR A 229 -22.33 -29.36 15.35
CA THR A 229 -22.72 -30.01 16.60
C THR A 229 -22.08 -31.40 16.72
N PRO A 230 -21.86 -31.92 17.95
CA PRO A 230 -21.37 -33.29 18.14
C PRO A 230 -22.23 -34.33 17.43
N VAL A 231 -23.56 -34.13 17.41
CA VAL A 231 -24.51 -35.02 16.71
C VAL A 231 -24.21 -35.07 15.20
N LEU A 232 -23.92 -33.91 14.59
CA LEU A 232 -23.59 -33.89 13.17
C LEU A 232 -22.22 -34.50 12.91
N LEU A 233 -21.24 -34.27 13.80
CA LEU A 233 -19.93 -34.90 13.72
C LEU A 233 -20.06 -36.43 13.75
N LYS A 234 -20.84 -36.98 14.70
CA LYS A 234 -21.14 -38.41 14.79
C LYS A 234 -21.79 -38.95 13.52
N LYS A 235 -22.78 -38.26 12.97
CA LYS A 235 -23.36 -38.64 11.67
C LYS A 235 -22.36 -38.70 10.54
N ILE A 236 -21.40 -37.75 10.47
CA ILE A 236 -20.34 -37.77 9.45
C ILE A 236 -19.43 -38.98 9.66
N TRP A 237 -19.09 -39.27 10.91
CA TRP A 237 -18.25 -40.45 11.25
C TRP A 237 -18.92 -41.75 10.82
N GLU A 238 -20.21 -41.92 11.07
CA GLU A 238 -21.00 -43.12 10.79
C GLU A 238 -21.43 -43.24 9.33
N LEU A 239 -21.17 -42.23 8.47
CA LEU A 239 -21.45 -42.33 7.02
C LEU A 239 -20.76 -43.57 6.42
N PRO A 240 -21.49 -44.48 5.72
CA PRO A 240 -20.87 -45.59 5.04
C PRO A 240 -19.98 -45.12 3.89
N TYR A 241 -18.92 -45.88 3.60
CA TYR A 241 -18.12 -45.67 2.43
C TYR A 241 -18.93 -45.99 1.16
N ARG A 242 -18.71 -45.17 0.15
CA ARG A 242 -19.31 -45.33 -1.17
C ARG A 242 -18.33 -46.05 -2.08
N TYR A 243 -18.81 -46.96 -2.87
CA TYR A 243 -18.03 -47.66 -3.86
C TYR A 243 -18.21 -47.00 -5.22
N THR A 244 -17.17 -46.97 -6.02
CA THR A 244 -17.26 -46.56 -7.43
C THR A 244 -17.87 -47.72 -8.23
N VAL A 245 -18.36 -47.43 -9.46
CA VAL A 245 -18.93 -48.46 -10.38
C VAL A 245 -17.97 -49.62 -10.62
N LYS A 246 -16.64 -49.41 -10.39
CA LYS A 246 -15.61 -50.45 -10.50
C LYS A 246 -15.27 -51.11 -9.16
N GLY A 247 -16.02 -50.88 -8.09
CA GLY A 247 -15.79 -51.49 -6.78
C GLY A 247 -14.57 -51.00 -6.01
N ASN A 248 -13.96 -49.88 -6.41
CA ASN A 248 -12.74 -49.39 -5.79
C ASN A 248 -13.08 -48.22 -4.82
N GLU A 249 -12.99 -48.45 -3.51
CA GLU A 249 -13.24 -47.46 -2.46
C GLU A 249 -12.24 -46.30 -2.46
N ALA A 250 -10.98 -46.58 -2.74
CA ALA A 250 -9.88 -45.60 -2.58
C ALA A 250 -9.99 -44.38 -3.53
N ILE A 251 -10.76 -44.51 -4.62
CA ILE A 251 -10.88 -43.48 -5.66
C ILE A 251 -12.13 -42.62 -5.44
N CYS A 252 -12.98 -42.95 -4.46
CA CYS A 252 -14.21 -42.19 -4.21
C CYS A 252 -13.92 -40.86 -3.50
N ARG A 253 -14.19 -39.73 -4.16
CA ARG A 253 -13.96 -38.40 -3.62
C ARG A 253 -14.74 -38.12 -2.34
N TYR A 254 -15.90 -38.76 -2.14
CA TYR A 254 -16.70 -38.60 -0.91
C TYR A 254 -16.02 -39.27 0.28
N ASN A 255 -15.45 -40.47 0.08
CA ASN A 255 -14.72 -41.19 1.11
C ASN A 255 -13.47 -40.38 1.52
N LEU A 256 -12.67 -39.96 0.52
CA LEU A 256 -11.50 -39.12 0.76
C LEU A 256 -11.87 -37.79 1.51
N ALA A 257 -12.96 -37.15 1.14
CA ALA A 257 -13.41 -35.93 1.82
C ALA A 257 -13.82 -36.20 3.27
N LYS A 258 -14.50 -37.33 3.54
CA LYS A 258 -14.85 -37.78 4.90
C LYS A 258 -13.58 -38.00 5.72
N ASP A 259 -12.65 -38.78 5.19
CA ASP A 259 -11.40 -39.15 5.89
C ASP A 259 -10.53 -37.92 6.16
N CYS A 260 -10.33 -37.06 5.18
CA CYS A 260 -9.62 -35.79 5.36
C CYS A 260 -10.27 -34.88 6.39
N PHE A 261 -11.62 -34.81 6.41
CA PHE A 261 -12.33 -34.00 7.39
C PHE A 261 -12.16 -34.55 8.80
N MET A 262 -12.36 -35.88 8.97
CA MET A 262 -12.23 -36.54 10.28
C MET A 262 -10.78 -36.49 10.78
N LEU A 263 -9.82 -36.76 9.91
CA LEU A 263 -8.40 -36.67 10.26
C LEU A 263 -8.01 -35.23 10.66
N SER A 264 -8.46 -34.22 9.88
CA SER A 264 -8.25 -32.82 10.25
C SER A 264 -8.85 -32.50 11.62
N PHE A 265 -10.03 -33.00 11.91
CA PHE A 265 -10.69 -32.81 13.21
C PHE A 265 -9.90 -33.46 14.35
N CYS A 266 -9.50 -34.72 14.20
CA CYS A 266 -8.69 -35.44 15.20
C CYS A 266 -7.30 -34.82 15.40
N LEU A 267 -6.78 -34.14 14.40
CA LEU A 267 -5.51 -33.39 14.47
C LEU A 267 -5.70 -31.91 14.86
N ILE A 268 -6.70 -31.62 15.71
CA ILE A 268 -6.97 -30.29 16.28
C ILE A 268 -7.22 -29.22 15.19
N GLY A 269 -7.90 -29.57 14.12
CA GLY A 269 -8.22 -28.65 13.02
C GLY A 269 -7.04 -28.33 12.11
N MET A 270 -6.16 -29.29 11.88
CA MET A 270 -5.05 -29.15 10.93
C MET A 270 -5.59 -28.76 9.55
N ASN A 271 -4.99 -27.73 8.93
CA ASN A 271 -5.41 -27.28 7.60
C ASN A 271 -5.08 -28.35 6.53
N SER A 272 -5.90 -28.44 5.50
CA SER A 272 -5.71 -29.42 4.40
C SER A 272 -4.35 -29.36 3.72
N VAL A 273 -3.75 -28.17 3.58
CA VAL A 273 -2.39 -27.99 3.04
C VAL A 273 -1.34 -28.57 4.00
N ASP A 274 -1.51 -28.32 5.30
CA ASP A 274 -0.59 -28.81 6.32
C ASP A 274 -0.78 -30.33 6.47
N LEU A 275 -2.01 -30.84 6.38
CA LEU A 275 -2.32 -32.26 6.39
C LEU A 275 -1.66 -33.00 5.21
N PHE A 276 -1.73 -32.42 4.01
CA PHE A 276 -1.08 -32.98 2.82
C PHE A 276 0.44 -33.05 2.95
N ASN A 277 1.05 -32.05 3.60
CA ASN A 277 2.50 -31.94 3.79
C ASN A 277 3.00 -32.62 5.08
N ALA A 278 2.11 -33.08 5.97
CA ALA A 278 2.46 -33.70 7.24
C ALA A 278 2.93 -35.15 7.03
N ALA A 279 4.12 -35.34 6.47
CA ALA A 279 4.68 -36.66 6.14
C ALA A 279 5.51 -37.30 7.28
N THR A 280 5.83 -36.48 8.33
CA THR A 280 6.73 -36.94 9.40
C THR A 280 5.96 -37.38 10.63
N ARG A 281 6.04 -38.65 11.00
CA ARG A 281 5.56 -39.20 12.27
C ARG A 281 6.77 -39.65 13.10
N ILE A 282 6.78 -39.20 14.35
CA ILE A 282 7.77 -39.66 15.33
C ILE A 282 6.95 -40.26 16.48
N GLU A 283 7.05 -41.57 16.64
CA GLU A 283 6.21 -42.35 17.57
C GLU A 283 4.72 -42.05 17.41
N ASP A 284 4.08 -41.54 18.45
CA ASP A 284 2.68 -41.14 18.45
C ASP A 284 2.48 -39.62 18.20
N THR A 285 3.47 -38.97 17.65
CA THR A 285 3.43 -37.54 17.38
C THR A 285 3.61 -37.26 15.88
N ILE A 286 2.71 -36.42 15.34
CA ILE A 286 2.86 -35.85 14.01
C ILE A 286 3.59 -34.53 14.12
N VAL A 287 4.72 -34.39 13.44
CA VAL A 287 5.53 -33.19 13.39
C VAL A 287 5.44 -32.57 12.00
N TYR A 288 5.09 -31.29 11.93
CA TYR A 288 5.01 -30.56 10.67
C TYR A 288 5.29 -29.07 10.87
N ASN A 289 5.63 -28.38 9.79
CA ASN A 289 5.83 -26.94 9.78
C ASN A 289 4.59 -26.27 9.19
N ARG A 290 3.94 -25.38 9.93
CA ARG A 290 2.70 -24.75 9.48
C ARG A 290 2.95 -23.85 8.26
N THR A 291 2.48 -24.29 7.09
CA THR A 291 2.72 -23.64 5.79
C THR A 291 2.40 -22.14 5.76
N LYS A 292 1.34 -21.71 6.47
CA LYS A 292 0.91 -20.31 6.49
C LYS A 292 1.89 -19.36 7.20
N THR A 293 2.62 -19.84 8.19
CA THR A 293 3.44 -19.03 9.09
C THR A 293 4.93 -19.39 9.06
N LYS A 294 5.31 -20.45 8.35
CA LYS A 294 6.69 -20.94 8.25
C LYS A 294 7.69 -19.81 7.95
N ALA A 295 7.46 -19.01 6.93
CA ALA A 295 8.35 -17.93 6.51
C ALA A 295 8.35 -16.68 7.42
N ARG A 296 7.64 -16.70 8.55
CA ARG A 296 7.50 -15.52 9.45
C ARG A 296 8.00 -15.79 10.85
N ARG A 297 8.45 -17.01 11.12
CA ARG A 297 8.87 -17.45 12.45
C ARG A 297 10.25 -18.09 12.37
N ASP A 298 11.10 -17.77 13.32
CA ASP A 298 12.47 -18.29 13.39
C ASP A 298 12.51 -19.80 13.66
N ASP A 299 11.44 -20.35 14.26
CA ASP A 299 11.26 -21.79 14.51
C ASP A 299 10.59 -22.53 13.34
N ASP A 300 10.54 -21.90 12.15
CA ASP A 300 9.85 -22.45 10.96
C ASP A 300 8.39 -22.82 11.24
N ALA A 301 7.77 -22.24 12.26
CA ALA A 301 6.42 -22.57 12.75
C ALA A 301 6.22 -24.10 12.94
N LYS A 302 7.19 -24.76 13.57
CA LYS A 302 7.13 -26.17 13.90
C LYS A 302 5.94 -26.47 14.82
N MET A 303 5.14 -27.44 14.43
CA MET A 303 3.96 -27.91 15.17
C MET A 303 4.12 -29.38 15.48
N MET A 304 3.70 -29.78 16.68
CA MET A 304 3.71 -31.16 17.14
C MET A 304 2.30 -31.51 17.64
N VAL A 305 1.71 -32.56 17.12
CA VAL A 305 0.38 -33.04 17.52
C VAL A 305 0.50 -34.50 17.98
N CYS A 306 0.28 -34.70 19.27
CA CYS A 306 0.31 -36.04 19.86
C CYS A 306 -1.01 -36.77 19.59
N LEU A 307 -0.95 -37.95 18.99
CA LEU A 307 -2.12 -38.74 18.63
C LEU A 307 -2.87 -39.31 19.85
N LEU A 308 -2.14 -39.59 20.92
CA LEU A 308 -2.74 -40.14 22.16
C LEU A 308 -3.69 -39.15 22.85
N TYR A 309 -3.37 -37.86 22.80
CA TYR A 309 -4.22 -36.81 23.42
C TYR A 309 -5.38 -36.36 22.53
N THR A 310 -5.39 -36.72 21.26
CA THR A 310 -6.44 -36.36 20.31
C THR A 310 -7.49 -37.43 20.13
N SER A 311 -7.22 -38.66 20.61
CA SER A 311 -8.21 -39.73 20.66
C SER A 311 -9.00 -39.60 21.96
N PRO A 312 -10.37 -39.66 21.90
CA PRO A 312 -11.17 -39.67 23.13
C PRO A 312 -10.72 -40.85 24.00
N SER A 313 -10.31 -40.54 25.24
CA SER A 313 -9.97 -41.56 26.21
C SER A 313 -11.21 -42.42 26.52
N PRO A 314 -11.08 -43.74 26.66
CA PRO A 314 -12.17 -44.58 27.13
C PRO A 314 -12.72 -44.15 28.49
N ARG A 315 -11.96 -43.34 29.24
CA ARG A 315 -12.36 -42.78 30.56
C ARG A 315 -13.22 -41.52 30.49
N ASP A 316 -13.20 -40.81 29.36
CA ASP A 316 -13.94 -39.54 29.22
C ASP A 316 -15.49 -39.76 29.07
N GLY A 317 -15.93 -41.01 28.96
CA GLY A 317 -17.33 -41.38 28.94
C GLY A 317 -17.88 -41.91 30.26
N ALA A 318 -17.10 -41.94 31.37
CA ALA A 318 -17.45 -42.60 32.61
C ALA A 318 -17.72 -41.63 33.79
N THR A 319 -17.90 -40.34 33.51
CA THR A 319 -18.32 -39.37 34.54
C THR A 319 -19.55 -38.63 34.06
N SER A 320 -20.69 -39.20 34.38
CA SER A 320 -21.95 -38.48 34.57
C SER A 320 -22.55 -38.89 35.88
#